data_b42c5dbbe0ad20c78d6fa3dcaaf16634
#
_entry.id   b42c5dbbe0ad20c78d6fa3dcaaf16634
#
_cell.length_a   1.000
_cell.length_b   1.000
_cell.length_c   1.000
_cell.angle_alpha   90.00
_cell.angle_beta   90.00
_cell.angle_gamma   90.00
#
_symmetry.space_group_name_H-M   'P 1'
#
loop_
_entity.id
_entity.type
_entity.pdbx_description
1 polymer ?
#
loop_
_entity_poly.entity_id
_entity_poly.type
_entity_poly.pdbx_seq_one_letter_code
_entity_poly.pdbx_strand_id
1 'polypeptide(L)'
;RSNPASPGRAGIGPAGQNTCAMKKLFPLIAVLATLCATAAQRPLQLIPQPVRAELREGHFAAPGCKVTAEGFASRPEGLIRVASALAAPHGKQPARKTRNTLLLQLDARAGIPAEGYRLRVAEHEAELTAGDESGIFYGLQTLLQMADADGNIPCAEIEDYPRYGYRGLHLDVCRHFFPVEFVKGYLDRMAAAKLNRFHWHLTDDQGWRIEIKRYPRLTQVGAWRSKSQIGSYEEKPATFEFGRYGGFYTQDEIREVVAYAAERYITVIPEIEMPGHSLAALTAYPWLGCTNGDESYEIAGWICGPGNVLCPGKESTFEFLENVLDEVVALFPSKLIHIGGDECQHTRWEACPDCQARIAAEGLRDETQLQSYLTHRIDSYLTSKGRQLIGWDEIMEGGLSPGAVIMSWRGTQGGIAAAREYHHVVMTPGQYLYFDKRGTDSPDEPVSLNLSLPLEKIYGYDPAEGLSEEEQQYLLGVQANLWTEFVATGKRVEYQLLPRIYALSEIAWSPVARKSWEEFSRQRLPAYLARLDAEGAAYQ
;
A
#
# COMPACT_ATOMS: atom_id res chain seq x y z
N ARG A 1 -54.49 -11.22 -34.05
CA ARG A 1 -55.68 -10.35 -34.15
C ARG A 1 -55.26 -9.00 -33.60
N SER A 2 -55.10 -8.01 -34.28
CA SER A 2 -55.55 -7.21 -35.40
C SER A 2 -55.29 -5.73 -35.08
N ASN A 3 -54.48 -5.14 -35.90
CA ASN A 3 -54.47 -3.71 -36.27
C ASN A 3 -55.82 -3.39 -36.96
N PRO A 4 -56.24 -2.18 -37.33
CA PRO A 4 -55.43 -1.02 -37.73
C PRO A 4 -56.10 0.40 -37.53
N ALA A 5 -55.42 1.41 -37.99
CA ALA A 5 -55.74 2.51 -38.91
C ALA A 5 -55.89 3.96 -38.41
N SER A 6 -55.07 4.82 -39.02
CA SER A 6 -55.23 6.26 -39.30
C SER A 6 -56.43 6.49 -40.28
N PRO A 7 -56.83 7.68 -40.77
CA PRO A 7 -56.14 8.98 -40.92
C PRO A 7 -57.06 10.25 -40.88
N GLY A 8 -56.51 11.43 -41.28
CA GLY A 8 -57.33 12.53 -41.85
C GLY A 8 -56.77 13.94 -41.53
N ARG A 9 -56.37 14.51 -42.37
CA ARG A 9 -56.10 15.56 -43.36
C ARG A 9 -56.99 16.82 -43.29
N ALA A 10 -56.31 17.95 -43.58
CA ALA A 10 -56.65 19.18 -44.34
C ALA A 10 -57.34 20.32 -43.56
N GLY A 11 -57.06 21.59 -43.77
CA GLY A 11 -56.60 22.31 -44.93
C GLY A 11 -56.54 23.82 -44.68
N ILE A 12 -55.70 24.47 -45.48
CA ILE A 12 -55.84 25.67 -46.29
C ILE A 12 -56.13 27.04 -45.65
N GLY A 13 -55.20 27.99 -45.95
CA GLY A 13 -55.18 29.46 -45.70
C GLY A 13 -56.24 30.25 -46.42
N PRO A 14 -56.09 31.55 -46.81
CA PRO A 14 -54.91 32.39 -47.01
C PRO A 14 -55.03 33.89 -46.60
N ALA A 15 -53.97 34.62 -46.82
CA ALA A 15 -53.79 35.99 -47.34
C ALA A 15 -54.28 37.24 -46.59
N GLY A 16 -53.42 38.18 -46.42
CA GLY A 16 -53.54 39.46 -47.06
C GLY A 16 -53.11 40.70 -46.28
N GLN A 17 -52.08 41.31 -46.86
CA GLN A 17 -51.87 42.76 -47.10
C GLN A 17 -51.18 43.66 -46.05
N ASN A 18 -49.98 44.04 -46.47
CA ASN A 18 -49.35 45.38 -46.50
C ASN A 18 -49.90 46.53 -45.64
N THR A 19 -49.01 47.21 -44.93
CA THR A 19 -48.74 48.66 -45.09
C THR A 19 -47.36 49.07 -44.50
N CYS A 20 -46.67 49.68 -45.29
CA CYS A 20 -45.66 50.72 -45.40
C CYS A 20 -45.13 51.46 -44.16
N ALA A 21 -43.77 51.47 -44.07
CA ALA A 21 -42.84 52.56 -43.78
C ALA A 21 -42.89 53.33 -42.45
N MET A 22 -41.76 53.24 -41.73
CA MET A 22 -40.91 54.46 -41.56
C MET A 22 -39.51 54.11 -41.00
N LYS A 23 -38.48 54.48 -41.75
CA LYS A 23 -37.06 54.39 -41.38
C LYS A 23 -36.77 55.32 -40.21
N LYS A 24 -36.22 54.78 -39.11
CA LYS A 24 -35.39 55.58 -38.20
C LYS A 24 -34.05 54.84 -38.04
N LEU A 25 -32.99 55.45 -38.55
CA LEU A 25 -31.60 55.14 -38.35
C LEU A 25 -31.28 55.34 -36.84
N PHE A 26 -30.83 54.29 -36.18
CA PHE A 26 -30.01 54.39 -34.97
C PHE A 26 -28.64 53.83 -35.28
N PRO A 27 -27.56 54.49 -34.83
CA PRO A 27 -26.19 53.99 -35.07
C PRO A 27 -25.95 52.79 -34.17
N LEU A 28 -25.55 51.69 -34.80
CA LEU A 28 -25.07 50.46 -34.14
C LEU A 28 -23.68 50.74 -33.55
N ILE A 29 -23.61 51.07 -32.26
CA ILE A 29 -22.33 51.01 -31.53
C ILE A 29 -22.05 49.53 -31.30
N ALA A 30 -21.13 48.97 -32.14
CA ALA A 30 -20.57 47.67 -31.94
C ALA A 30 -19.60 47.73 -30.75
N VAL A 31 -20.10 47.33 -29.59
CA VAL A 31 -19.23 46.98 -28.45
C VAL A 31 -18.56 45.64 -28.82
N LEU A 32 -17.34 45.70 -29.31
CA LEU A 32 -16.47 44.54 -29.37
C LEU A 32 -16.13 44.14 -27.93
N ALA A 33 -16.95 43.29 -27.31
CA ALA A 33 -16.55 42.54 -26.15
C ALA A 33 -15.50 41.54 -26.59
N THR A 34 -14.24 41.88 -26.44
CA THR A 34 -13.11 40.95 -26.52
C THR A 34 -13.31 39.94 -25.42
N LEU A 35 -13.98 38.82 -25.70
CA LEU A 35 -13.87 37.64 -24.89
C LEU A 35 -12.43 37.16 -24.99
N CYS A 36 -11.57 37.63 -24.09
CA CYS A 36 -10.40 36.86 -23.72
C CYS A 36 -10.91 35.56 -23.11
N ALA A 37 -11.07 34.55 -23.95
CA ALA A 37 -11.14 33.18 -23.46
C ALA A 37 -9.75 32.92 -22.82
N THR A 38 -9.64 33.16 -21.52
CA THR A 38 -8.58 32.59 -20.73
C THR A 38 -8.69 31.08 -20.94
N ALA A 39 -7.74 30.51 -21.68
CA ALA A 39 -7.61 29.08 -21.75
C ALA A 39 -7.59 28.60 -20.28
N ALA A 40 -8.64 27.90 -19.86
CA ALA A 40 -8.72 27.37 -18.53
C ALA A 40 -7.47 26.48 -18.34
N GLN A 41 -6.54 26.91 -17.49
CA GLN A 41 -5.36 26.14 -17.18
C GLN A 41 -5.83 24.77 -16.70
N ARG A 42 -5.34 23.71 -17.35
CA ARG A 42 -5.69 22.35 -16.94
C ARG A 42 -5.24 22.15 -15.49
N PRO A 43 -6.07 21.59 -14.61
CA PRO A 43 -5.67 21.34 -13.24
C PRO A 43 -4.43 20.45 -13.20
N LEU A 44 -3.60 20.60 -12.17
CA LEU A 44 -2.44 19.73 -11.94
C LEU A 44 -2.91 18.27 -11.82
N GLN A 45 -2.33 17.39 -12.62
CA GLN A 45 -2.68 15.97 -12.64
C GLN A 45 -1.82 15.21 -11.62
N LEU A 46 -1.95 15.56 -10.33
CA LEU A 46 -1.18 14.95 -9.24
C LEU A 46 -1.98 13.84 -8.55
N ILE A 47 -1.32 12.73 -8.25
CA ILE A 47 -1.82 11.65 -7.38
C ILE A 47 -0.69 11.29 -6.39
N PRO A 48 -0.93 11.42 -5.08
CA PRO A 48 -2.14 11.92 -4.43
C PRO A 48 -2.34 13.43 -4.61
N GLN A 49 -3.61 13.85 -4.50
CA GLN A 49 -3.96 15.27 -4.60
C GLN A 49 -3.44 16.04 -3.39
N PRO A 50 -2.69 17.14 -3.58
CA PRO A 50 -2.14 17.92 -2.50
C PRO A 50 -3.21 18.69 -1.73
N VAL A 51 -2.87 19.10 -0.50
CA VAL A 51 -3.74 19.94 0.35
C VAL A 51 -4.10 21.24 -0.36
N ARG A 52 -3.12 21.91 -0.95
CA ARG A 52 -3.30 23.13 -1.75
C ARG A 52 -2.35 23.13 -2.95
N ALA A 53 -2.86 23.50 -4.11
CA ALA A 53 -2.07 23.72 -5.31
C ALA A 53 -2.65 24.87 -6.12
N GLU A 54 -1.82 25.82 -6.53
CA GLU A 54 -2.16 26.95 -7.37
C GLU A 54 -1.21 27.00 -8.56
N LEU A 55 -1.75 26.88 -9.78
CA LEU A 55 -0.98 27.07 -11.00
C LEU A 55 -0.68 28.55 -11.22
N ARG A 56 0.50 28.82 -11.79
CA ARG A 56 0.95 30.12 -12.25
C ARG A 56 1.28 30.06 -13.74
N GLU A 57 1.38 31.20 -14.40
CA GLU A 57 1.83 31.26 -15.78
C GLU A 57 3.32 30.90 -15.90
N GLY A 58 3.71 30.27 -17.01
CA GLY A 58 5.09 29.87 -17.28
C GLY A 58 5.44 28.46 -16.86
N HIS A 59 6.70 28.08 -17.09
CA HIS A 59 7.24 26.77 -16.70
C HIS A 59 8.74 26.86 -16.42
N PHE A 60 9.17 26.00 -15.51
CA PHE A 60 10.56 25.78 -15.12
C PHE A 60 11.14 24.65 -16.00
N ALA A 61 12.19 24.94 -16.76
CA ALA A 61 12.94 23.92 -17.48
C ALA A 61 13.92 23.24 -16.51
N ALA A 62 13.61 22.02 -16.07
CA ALA A 62 14.45 21.28 -15.12
C ALA A 62 15.74 20.71 -15.73
N PRO A 63 15.80 20.25 -17.00
CA PRO A 63 17.02 19.69 -17.59
C PRO A 63 18.17 20.70 -17.55
N GLY A 64 19.29 20.30 -16.92
CA GLY A 64 20.49 21.15 -16.77
C GLY A 64 20.41 22.18 -15.65
N CYS A 65 19.38 22.22 -14.84
CA CYS A 65 19.30 23.07 -13.67
C CYS A 65 20.38 22.69 -12.62
N LYS A 66 20.78 23.68 -11.81
CA LYS A 66 21.69 23.45 -10.69
C LYS A 66 20.88 23.03 -9.48
N VAL A 67 21.18 21.87 -8.92
CA VAL A 67 20.60 21.42 -7.63
C VAL A 67 21.46 21.91 -6.49
N THR A 68 20.83 22.58 -5.50
CA THR A 68 21.45 23.06 -4.25
C THR A 68 20.65 22.54 -3.07
N ALA A 69 21.33 22.34 -1.92
CA ALA A 69 20.72 21.85 -0.69
C ALA A 69 21.21 22.70 0.48
N GLU A 70 20.30 23.21 1.30
CA GLU A 70 20.55 24.08 2.44
C GLU A 70 19.82 23.58 3.70
N GLY A 71 20.37 23.83 4.88
CA GLY A 71 19.79 23.47 6.17
C GLY A 71 20.03 22.03 6.62
N PHE A 72 20.70 21.20 5.84
CA PHE A 72 21.04 19.81 6.18
C PHE A 72 22.30 19.73 7.05
N ALA A 73 22.31 18.82 8.02
CA ALA A 73 23.48 18.57 8.86
C ALA A 73 24.67 18.00 8.07
N SER A 74 24.39 17.24 7.02
CA SER A 74 25.34 16.72 6.04
C SER A 74 24.71 16.78 4.65
N ARG A 75 25.54 16.64 3.60
CA ARG A 75 25.04 16.65 2.23
C ARG A 75 24.06 15.48 1.98
N PRO A 76 22.79 15.72 1.60
CA PRO A 76 21.78 14.70 1.46
C PRO A 76 21.91 13.99 0.08
N GLU A 77 22.89 13.11 -0.07
CA GLU A 77 23.24 12.49 -1.35
C GLU A 77 22.06 11.73 -1.99
N GLY A 78 21.23 11.05 -1.19
CA GLY A 78 20.02 10.35 -1.67
C GLY A 78 19.03 11.32 -2.32
N LEU A 79 18.69 12.41 -1.64
CA LEU A 79 17.77 13.44 -2.14
C LEU A 79 18.34 14.17 -3.37
N ILE A 80 19.65 14.49 -3.34
CA ILE A 80 20.32 15.10 -4.49
C ILE A 80 20.28 14.16 -5.70
N ARG A 81 20.41 12.85 -5.50
CA ARG A 81 20.31 11.86 -6.59
C ARG A 81 18.91 11.88 -7.22
N VAL A 82 17.84 11.90 -6.41
CA VAL A 82 16.46 12.01 -6.90
C VAL A 82 16.25 13.35 -7.64
N ALA A 83 16.70 14.46 -7.06
CA ALA A 83 16.61 15.77 -7.70
C ALA A 83 17.42 15.85 -9.01
N SER A 84 18.57 15.17 -9.07
CA SER A 84 19.40 15.10 -10.27
C SER A 84 18.75 14.33 -11.41
N ALA A 85 17.82 13.42 -11.11
CA ALA A 85 17.03 12.75 -12.14
C ALA A 85 16.14 13.75 -12.90
N LEU A 86 15.59 14.77 -12.22
CA LEU A 86 14.88 15.88 -12.88
C LEU A 86 15.79 16.75 -13.75
N ALA A 87 17.03 16.97 -13.29
CA ALA A 87 18.02 17.78 -13.99
C ALA A 87 18.71 17.03 -15.14
N ALA A 88 18.49 15.71 -15.28
CA ALA A 88 19.04 14.90 -16.34
C ALA A 88 18.48 15.30 -17.73
N PRO A 89 19.21 15.05 -18.82
CA PRO A 89 18.67 15.25 -20.16
C PRO A 89 17.43 14.39 -20.40
N HIS A 90 16.36 14.98 -20.89
CA HIS A 90 15.15 14.29 -21.32
C HIS A 90 15.16 14.12 -22.84
N GLY A 91 14.85 12.93 -23.33
CA GLY A 91 14.85 12.63 -24.76
C GLY A 91 16.25 12.56 -25.39
N LYS A 92 16.36 12.92 -26.68
CA LYS A 92 17.61 12.87 -27.46
C LYS A 92 18.43 14.17 -27.42
N GLN A 93 17.98 15.19 -26.71
CA GLN A 93 18.67 16.48 -26.67
C GLN A 93 19.68 16.51 -25.50
N PRO A 94 20.91 17.02 -25.73
CA PRO A 94 21.86 17.23 -24.65
C PRO A 94 21.33 18.34 -23.70
N ALA A 95 21.57 18.16 -22.38
CA ALA A 95 21.21 19.16 -21.39
C ALA A 95 21.86 20.51 -21.76
N ARG A 96 21.07 21.54 -21.98
CA ARG A 96 21.58 22.92 -22.14
C ARG A 96 21.96 23.43 -20.75
N LYS A 97 23.14 24.06 -20.62
CA LYS A 97 23.46 24.80 -19.40
C LYS A 97 22.41 25.91 -19.22
N THR A 98 21.55 25.76 -18.24
CA THR A 98 20.57 26.77 -17.85
C THR A 98 21.09 27.57 -16.65
N ARG A 99 20.47 28.71 -16.36
CA ARG A 99 20.68 29.45 -15.11
C ARG A 99 19.68 29.01 -14.03
N ASN A 100 18.86 28.01 -14.35
CA ASN A 100 17.80 27.55 -13.46
C ASN A 100 18.37 26.83 -12.25
N THR A 101 17.74 27.01 -11.12
CA THR A 101 18.14 26.43 -9.83
C THR A 101 16.98 25.66 -9.21
N LEU A 102 17.25 24.45 -8.73
CA LEU A 102 16.38 23.73 -7.81
C LEU A 102 17.02 23.77 -6.42
N LEU A 103 16.38 24.47 -5.49
CA LEU A 103 16.80 24.59 -4.10
C LEU A 103 16.02 23.59 -3.24
N LEU A 104 16.73 22.74 -2.52
CA LEU A 104 16.19 21.88 -1.46
C LEU A 104 16.51 22.54 -0.12
N GLN A 105 15.50 22.99 0.61
CA GLN A 105 15.67 23.70 1.88
C GLN A 105 15.07 22.91 3.03
N LEU A 106 15.90 22.47 3.95
CA LEU A 106 15.47 21.82 5.19
C LEU A 106 15.40 22.87 6.30
N ASP A 107 14.19 23.17 6.79
CA ASP A 107 13.97 24.11 7.89
C ASP A 107 12.94 23.56 8.90
N ALA A 108 13.43 22.98 9.98
CA ALA A 108 12.59 22.44 11.06
C ALA A 108 11.70 23.51 11.75
N ARG A 109 11.95 24.82 11.51
CA ARG A 109 11.17 25.93 12.08
C ARG A 109 10.16 26.51 11.09
N ALA A 110 10.06 25.98 9.89
CA ALA A 110 9.13 26.47 8.86
C ALA A 110 7.65 26.27 9.20
N GLY A 111 7.32 25.53 10.29
CA GLY A 111 5.94 25.25 10.68
C GLY A 111 5.20 24.34 9.70
N ILE A 112 5.94 23.51 8.97
CA ILE A 112 5.39 22.52 8.04
C ILE A 112 5.15 21.22 8.82
N PRO A 113 3.98 20.56 8.68
CA PRO A 113 3.72 19.27 9.32
C PRO A 113 4.76 18.20 8.95
N ALA A 114 4.91 17.18 9.79
CA ALA A 114 5.79 16.04 9.49
C ALA A 114 5.50 15.44 8.12
N GLU A 115 6.54 15.07 7.38
CA GLU A 115 6.49 14.56 6.01
C GLU A 115 5.89 15.54 4.98
N GLY A 116 5.51 16.76 5.42
CA GLY A 116 4.95 17.80 4.56
C GLY A 116 6.02 18.67 3.89
N TYR A 117 5.59 19.45 2.89
CA TYR A 117 6.46 20.35 2.15
C TYR A 117 5.70 21.56 1.60
N ARG A 118 6.45 22.62 1.28
CA ARG A 118 6.04 23.74 0.44
C ARG A 118 6.90 23.75 -0.80
N LEU A 119 6.27 23.88 -1.95
CA LEU A 119 6.94 23.94 -3.25
C LEU A 119 6.52 25.19 -3.99
N ARG A 120 7.50 26.03 -4.35
CA ARG A 120 7.33 27.19 -5.22
C ARG A 120 8.13 26.97 -6.50
N VAL A 121 7.43 26.90 -7.63
CA VAL A 121 8.04 26.76 -8.96
C VAL A 121 7.82 28.06 -9.74
N ALA A 122 8.91 28.74 -10.10
CA ALA A 122 8.96 29.88 -10.99
C ALA A 122 9.84 29.57 -12.20
N GLU A 123 9.85 30.41 -13.23
CA GLU A 123 10.51 30.12 -14.52
C GLU A 123 12.00 29.76 -14.41
N HIS A 124 12.71 30.34 -13.43
CA HIS A 124 14.15 30.16 -13.25
C HIS A 124 14.55 29.53 -11.92
N GLU A 125 13.61 29.36 -11.00
CA GLU A 125 13.85 28.86 -9.66
C GLU A 125 12.71 27.96 -9.23
N ALA A 126 13.06 26.76 -8.76
CA ALA A 126 12.17 25.90 -8.00
C ALA A 126 12.73 25.77 -6.58
N GLU A 127 11.91 26.08 -5.59
CA GLU A 127 12.25 26.02 -4.16
C GLU A 127 11.34 25.00 -3.48
N LEU A 128 11.96 24.02 -2.85
CA LEU A 128 11.29 22.96 -2.09
C LEU A 128 11.74 23.03 -0.64
N THR A 129 10.82 23.45 0.24
CA THR A 129 11.06 23.60 1.68
C THR A 129 10.28 22.55 2.46
N ALA A 130 10.92 21.89 3.45
CA ALA A 130 10.27 20.95 4.35
C ALA A 130 10.86 21.03 5.77
N GLY A 131 10.09 20.51 6.76
CA GLY A 131 10.54 20.41 8.15
C GLY A 131 11.45 19.22 8.43
N ASP A 132 11.39 18.21 7.57
CA ASP A 132 12.16 16.96 7.65
C ASP A 132 12.56 16.48 6.24
N GLU A 133 13.52 15.54 6.18
CA GLU A 133 14.04 15.03 4.91
C GLU A 133 13.01 14.23 4.10
N SER A 134 12.07 13.57 4.77
CA SER A 134 10.99 12.83 4.11
C SER A 134 10.03 13.78 3.37
N GLY A 135 9.76 14.97 3.93
CA GLY A 135 9.02 16.03 3.24
C GLY A 135 9.72 16.52 1.96
N ILE A 136 11.06 16.67 2.00
CA ILE A 136 11.84 16.96 0.77
C ILE A 136 11.67 15.85 -0.24
N PHE A 137 11.74 14.56 0.18
CA PHE A 137 11.56 13.43 -0.70
C PHE A 137 10.18 13.43 -1.38
N TYR A 138 9.10 13.64 -0.62
CA TYR A 138 7.73 13.67 -1.18
C TYR A 138 7.48 14.88 -2.07
N GLY A 139 8.09 16.01 -1.78
CA GLY A 139 8.07 17.16 -2.68
C GLY A 139 8.80 16.89 -4.00
N LEU A 140 9.92 16.17 -3.97
CA LEU A 140 10.61 15.70 -5.17
C LEU A 140 9.75 14.71 -5.99
N GLN A 141 8.99 13.79 -5.33
CA GLN A 141 8.04 12.93 -6.03
C GLN A 141 6.97 13.77 -6.75
N THR A 142 6.51 14.86 -6.14
CA THR A 142 5.56 15.78 -6.78
C THR A 142 6.18 16.49 -7.99
N LEU A 143 7.41 16.97 -7.89
CA LEU A 143 8.12 17.57 -9.05
C LEU A 143 8.28 16.57 -10.21
N LEU A 144 8.61 15.30 -9.90
CA LEU A 144 8.69 14.23 -10.89
C LEU A 144 7.34 13.97 -11.58
N GLN A 145 6.24 14.04 -10.84
CA GLN A 145 4.89 13.90 -11.41
C GLN A 145 4.50 15.10 -12.30
N MET A 146 4.96 16.33 -11.95
CA MET A 146 4.66 17.56 -12.70
C MET A 146 5.46 17.68 -14.00
N ALA A 147 6.62 17.04 -14.09
CA ALA A 147 7.49 17.13 -15.26
C ALA A 147 6.85 16.47 -16.50
N ASP A 148 6.86 17.18 -17.61
CA ASP A 148 6.49 16.64 -18.91
C ASP A 148 7.63 15.80 -19.55
N ALA A 149 7.40 15.27 -20.74
CA ALA A 149 8.38 14.44 -21.45
C ALA A 149 9.69 15.18 -21.78
N ASP A 150 9.67 16.51 -21.83
CA ASP A 150 10.84 17.36 -22.07
C ASP A 150 11.47 17.88 -20.77
N GLY A 151 10.91 17.51 -19.61
CA GLY A 151 11.36 17.93 -18.28
C GLY A 151 10.93 19.36 -17.90
N ASN A 152 9.91 19.93 -18.57
CA ASN A 152 9.34 21.20 -18.16
C ASN A 152 8.31 20.97 -17.04
N ILE A 153 8.37 21.82 -16.02
CA ILE A 153 7.51 21.77 -14.85
C ILE A 153 6.68 23.07 -14.83
N PRO A 154 5.34 23.01 -14.82
CA PRO A 154 4.52 24.23 -14.76
C PRO A 154 4.80 25.04 -13.50
N CYS A 155 4.80 26.36 -13.61
CA CYS A 155 4.94 27.25 -12.47
C CYS A 155 3.75 27.07 -11.54
N ALA A 156 4.02 26.89 -10.25
CA ALA A 156 2.99 26.59 -9.25
C ALA A 156 3.45 26.92 -7.82
N GLU A 157 2.47 27.05 -6.93
CA GLU A 157 2.66 27.04 -5.48
C GLU A 157 1.88 25.88 -4.90
N ILE A 158 2.55 25.00 -4.14
CA ILE A 158 1.97 23.81 -3.54
C ILE A 158 2.31 23.77 -2.07
N GLU A 159 1.31 23.50 -1.23
CA GLU A 159 1.45 23.13 0.17
C GLU A 159 0.81 21.77 0.37
N ASP A 160 1.58 20.85 0.94
CA ASP A 160 1.14 19.45 1.00
C ASP A 160 1.71 18.73 2.21
N TYR A 161 0.93 17.82 2.78
CA TYR A 161 1.31 16.93 3.88
C TYR A 161 0.32 15.76 3.95
N PRO A 162 0.75 14.60 4.50
CA PRO A 162 -0.10 13.42 4.56
C PRO A 162 -1.22 13.54 5.58
N ARG A 163 -2.36 12.90 5.29
CA ARG A 163 -3.47 12.70 6.23
C ARG A 163 -3.08 11.75 7.36
N TYR A 164 -2.36 10.67 7.04
CA TYR A 164 -1.95 9.64 7.98
C TYR A 164 -0.44 9.41 7.99
N GLY A 165 0.11 9.15 9.18
CA GLY A 165 1.52 8.81 9.37
C GLY A 165 1.87 7.37 8.95
N TYR A 166 0.89 6.45 8.93
CA TYR A 166 1.03 5.08 8.43
C TYR A 166 0.31 4.94 7.09
N ARG A 167 1.06 4.71 6.02
CA ARG A 167 0.56 4.54 4.66
C ARG A 167 1.18 3.27 4.09
N GLY A 168 0.48 2.15 4.29
CA GLY A 168 1.03 0.81 4.13
C GLY A 168 0.69 0.16 2.79
N LEU A 169 1.60 -0.72 2.38
CA LEU A 169 1.36 -1.70 1.33
C LEU A 169 2.06 -3.00 1.71
N HIS A 170 1.32 -4.11 1.62
CA HIS A 170 1.76 -5.44 1.97
C HIS A 170 2.11 -6.25 0.72
N LEU A 171 3.09 -7.14 0.84
CA LEU A 171 3.39 -8.15 -0.17
C LEU A 171 3.63 -9.50 0.49
N ASP A 172 2.80 -10.48 0.15
CA ASP A 172 3.01 -11.88 0.45
C ASP A 172 4.08 -12.46 -0.49
N VAL A 173 5.17 -12.97 0.09
CA VAL A 173 6.24 -13.66 -0.63
C VAL A 173 6.30 -15.15 -0.31
N CYS A 174 5.32 -15.65 0.47
CA CYS A 174 5.25 -17.01 0.95
C CYS A 174 4.49 -17.93 0.00
N ARG A 175 3.29 -17.54 -0.42
CA ARG A 175 2.53 -18.32 -1.37
C ARG A 175 3.23 -18.34 -2.73
N HIS A 176 3.75 -17.17 -3.18
CA HIS A 176 4.69 -17.12 -4.30
C HIS A 176 5.90 -16.25 -3.94
N PHE A 177 7.08 -16.75 -4.29
CA PHE A 177 8.36 -16.09 -3.99
C PHE A 177 8.73 -15.08 -5.08
N PHE A 178 9.21 -13.89 -4.68
CA PHE A 178 9.69 -12.84 -5.58
C PHE A 178 11.14 -12.48 -5.25
N PRO A 179 12.02 -12.33 -6.27
CA PRO A 179 13.42 -11.98 -6.04
C PRO A 179 13.59 -10.54 -5.55
N VAL A 180 14.75 -10.25 -4.95
CA VAL A 180 15.10 -8.93 -4.38
C VAL A 180 14.86 -7.79 -5.36
N GLU A 181 15.24 -7.94 -6.63
CA GLU A 181 15.06 -6.89 -7.64
C GLU A 181 13.57 -6.57 -7.90
N PHE A 182 12.70 -7.57 -7.81
CA PHE A 182 11.25 -7.32 -7.88
C PHE A 182 10.76 -6.54 -6.66
N VAL A 183 11.20 -6.91 -5.46
CA VAL A 183 10.84 -6.20 -4.21
C VAL A 183 11.31 -4.74 -4.27
N LYS A 184 12.49 -4.47 -4.79
CA LYS A 184 12.97 -3.09 -5.01
C LYS A 184 12.09 -2.31 -5.97
N GLY A 185 11.68 -2.90 -7.09
CA GLY A 185 10.72 -2.27 -8.02
C GLY A 185 9.36 -1.99 -7.36
N TYR A 186 8.91 -2.88 -6.46
CA TYR A 186 7.71 -2.69 -5.67
C TYR A 186 7.84 -1.48 -4.72
N LEU A 187 8.98 -1.33 -4.06
CA LEU A 187 9.31 -0.18 -3.22
C LEU A 187 9.36 1.13 -4.04
N ASP A 188 9.83 1.09 -5.29
CA ASP A 188 9.79 2.26 -6.18
C ASP A 188 8.36 2.70 -6.50
N ARG A 189 7.45 1.76 -6.74
CA ARG A 189 6.01 2.06 -6.92
C ARG A 189 5.40 2.65 -5.64
N MET A 190 5.76 2.13 -4.47
CA MET A 190 5.34 2.68 -3.18
C MET A 190 5.83 4.12 -2.99
N ALA A 191 7.10 4.38 -3.27
CA ALA A 191 7.70 5.71 -3.16
C ALA A 191 7.00 6.74 -4.06
N ALA A 192 6.75 6.39 -5.32
CA ALA A 192 6.05 7.25 -6.28
C ALA A 192 4.60 7.55 -5.85
N ALA A 193 3.95 6.63 -5.12
CA ALA A 193 2.63 6.77 -4.54
C ALA A 193 2.64 7.40 -3.12
N LYS A 194 3.79 7.88 -2.62
CA LYS A 194 3.98 8.45 -1.28
C LYS A 194 3.58 7.53 -0.12
N LEU A 195 3.68 6.20 -0.32
CA LEU A 195 3.51 5.20 0.73
C LEU A 195 4.83 5.03 1.50
N ASN A 196 4.74 4.75 2.84
CA ASN A 196 5.91 4.77 3.72
C ASN A 196 6.06 3.56 4.64
N ARG A 197 5.20 2.55 4.51
CA ARG A 197 5.28 1.31 5.28
C ARG A 197 5.16 0.12 4.34
N PHE A 198 6.24 -0.65 4.22
CA PHE A 198 6.25 -1.92 3.50
C PHE A 198 6.07 -3.07 4.47
N HIS A 199 4.91 -3.70 4.46
CA HIS A 199 4.61 -4.89 5.25
C HIS A 199 5.05 -6.11 4.45
N TRP A 200 6.08 -6.79 4.92
CA TRP A 200 6.71 -7.91 4.22
C TRP A 200 6.34 -9.22 4.91
N HIS A 201 5.44 -9.98 4.30
CA HIS A 201 4.94 -11.25 4.81
C HIS A 201 5.93 -12.37 4.46
N LEU A 202 6.77 -12.75 5.44
CA LEU A 202 7.97 -13.56 5.24
C LEU A 202 7.83 -15.03 5.62
N THR A 203 6.76 -15.41 6.31
CA THR A 203 6.55 -16.80 6.76
C THR A 203 5.09 -17.19 6.69
N ASP A 204 4.80 -18.40 6.19
CA ASP A 204 3.46 -18.95 6.07
C ASP A 204 3.53 -20.47 5.83
N ASP A 205 2.39 -21.14 5.74
CA ASP A 205 2.25 -22.58 5.48
C ASP A 205 2.93 -23.05 4.19
N GLN A 206 2.99 -22.18 3.17
CA GLN A 206 3.52 -22.48 1.84
C GLN A 206 5.01 -22.18 1.70
N GLY A 207 5.62 -21.57 2.71
CA GLY A 207 7.05 -21.35 2.72
C GLY A 207 7.56 -20.36 3.78
N TRP A 208 8.74 -20.65 4.27
CA TRP A 208 9.53 -19.77 5.14
C TRP A 208 10.57 -19.02 4.31
N ARG A 209 10.56 -17.68 4.31
CA ARG A 209 11.33 -16.89 3.33
C ARG A 209 12.51 -16.10 3.91
N ILE A 210 12.70 -16.09 5.21
CA ILE A 210 13.80 -15.36 5.87
C ILE A 210 14.86 -16.31 6.43
N GLU A 211 16.13 -16.06 6.14
CA GLU A 211 17.24 -16.80 6.75
C GLU A 211 17.33 -16.52 8.24
N ILE A 212 17.25 -17.58 9.06
CA ILE A 212 17.54 -17.59 10.49
C ILE A 212 18.74 -18.50 10.72
N LYS A 213 19.88 -17.92 11.04
CA LYS A 213 21.16 -18.66 11.14
C LYS A 213 21.15 -19.70 12.24
N ARG A 214 20.44 -19.41 13.34
CA ARG A 214 20.28 -20.36 14.45
C ARG A 214 19.44 -21.57 14.06
N TYR A 215 18.53 -21.42 13.09
CA TYR A 215 17.61 -22.46 12.65
C TYR A 215 17.68 -22.69 11.12
N PRO A 216 18.80 -23.24 10.61
CA PRO A 216 19.04 -23.31 9.16
C PRO A 216 18.04 -24.17 8.39
N ARG A 217 17.38 -25.16 9.04
CA ARG A 217 16.36 -25.98 8.38
C ARG A 217 15.12 -25.16 7.96
N LEU A 218 14.87 -23.98 8.56
CA LEU A 218 13.80 -23.10 8.12
C LEU A 218 13.93 -22.72 6.63
N THR A 219 15.14 -22.50 6.14
CA THR A 219 15.40 -22.20 4.72
C THR A 219 15.85 -23.40 3.91
N GLN A 220 16.53 -24.38 4.53
CA GLN A 220 16.93 -25.61 3.83
C GLN A 220 15.74 -26.52 3.50
N VAL A 221 14.73 -26.57 4.37
CA VAL A 221 13.52 -27.38 4.26
C VAL A 221 12.29 -26.50 4.09
N GLY A 222 12.05 -25.57 5.04
CA GLY A 222 10.85 -24.76 5.15
C GLY A 222 10.59 -23.83 3.95
N ALA A 223 11.63 -23.50 3.17
CA ALA A 223 11.51 -22.64 2.00
C ALA A 223 11.05 -23.37 0.72
N TRP A 224 10.86 -24.68 0.71
CA TRP A 224 10.73 -25.47 -0.52
C TRP A 224 9.57 -26.47 -0.45
N ARG A 225 8.63 -26.35 -1.37
CA ARG A 225 7.51 -27.30 -1.53
C ARG A 225 7.66 -28.16 -2.78
N SER A 226 6.99 -29.31 -2.78
CA SER A 226 7.05 -30.31 -3.86
C SER A 226 6.00 -30.13 -4.95
N LYS A 227 4.97 -29.34 -4.67
CA LYS A 227 3.84 -29.06 -5.58
C LYS A 227 3.24 -27.69 -5.27
N SER A 228 2.55 -27.11 -6.25
CA SER A 228 1.76 -25.87 -6.08
C SER A 228 0.39 -26.07 -6.71
N GLN A 229 -0.66 -25.68 -6.00
CA GLN A 229 -2.01 -25.68 -6.57
C GLN A 229 -2.08 -24.61 -7.66
N ILE A 230 -2.73 -24.93 -8.77
CA ILE A 230 -3.04 -24.02 -9.87
C ILE A 230 -4.56 -24.01 -10.10
N GLY A 231 -5.06 -22.94 -10.71
CA GLY A 231 -6.50 -22.75 -10.91
C GLY A 231 -7.22 -22.25 -9.66
N SER A 232 -8.55 -22.37 -9.65
CA SER A 232 -9.38 -21.96 -8.54
C SER A 232 -9.32 -22.97 -7.38
N TYR A 233 -9.33 -22.49 -6.12
CA TYR A 233 -9.45 -23.36 -4.94
C TYR A 233 -10.83 -24.07 -4.85
N GLU A 234 -11.82 -23.58 -5.59
CA GLU A 234 -13.15 -24.19 -5.68
C GLU A 234 -13.18 -25.40 -6.62
N GLU A 235 -12.17 -25.56 -7.49
CA GLU A 235 -12.08 -26.70 -8.41
C GLU A 235 -11.87 -28.02 -7.64
N LYS A 236 -12.69 -28.99 -7.94
CA LYS A 236 -12.63 -30.34 -7.33
C LYS A 236 -12.61 -31.42 -8.40
N PRO A 237 -11.57 -32.26 -8.48
CA PRO A 237 -10.36 -32.25 -7.63
C PRO A 237 -9.45 -31.06 -7.92
N ALA A 238 -8.69 -30.60 -6.92
CA ALA A 238 -7.69 -29.56 -7.09
C ALA A 238 -6.60 -29.98 -8.08
N THR A 239 -6.17 -29.07 -8.92
CA THR A 239 -5.08 -29.28 -9.89
C THR A 239 -3.76 -28.79 -9.31
N PHE A 240 -2.68 -29.57 -9.52
CA PHE A 240 -1.34 -29.23 -9.00
C PHE A 240 -0.29 -29.25 -10.12
N GLU A 241 0.59 -28.28 -10.08
CA GLU A 241 1.87 -28.34 -10.75
C GLU A 241 2.89 -28.98 -9.80
N PHE A 242 3.55 -30.07 -10.25
CA PHE A 242 4.53 -30.80 -9.47
C PHE A 242 5.94 -30.33 -9.82
N GLY A 243 6.75 -30.10 -8.78
CA GLY A 243 8.12 -29.68 -8.92
C GLY A 243 8.60 -28.96 -7.66
N ARG A 244 9.90 -28.88 -7.49
CA ARG A 244 10.49 -28.12 -6.38
C ARG A 244 10.28 -26.63 -6.63
N TYR A 245 9.48 -25.98 -5.78
CA TYR A 245 9.20 -24.56 -5.82
C TYR A 245 9.56 -23.91 -4.50
N GLY A 246 10.11 -22.69 -4.55
CA GLY A 246 10.40 -21.89 -3.36
C GLY A 246 11.57 -20.94 -3.58
N GLY A 247 12.04 -20.40 -2.49
CA GLY A 247 13.14 -19.44 -2.38
C GLY A 247 13.16 -18.84 -0.98
N PHE A 248 14.20 -18.12 -0.66
CA PHE A 248 14.30 -17.36 0.59
C PHE A 248 15.28 -16.21 0.39
N TYR A 249 15.24 -15.25 1.30
CA TYR A 249 16.18 -14.14 1.37
C TYR A 249 17.24 -14.44 2.41
N THR A 250 18.51 -14.30 2.03
CA THR A 250 19.62 -14.27 2.97
C THR A 250 19.56 -13.02 3.83
N GLN A 251 20.21 -13.04 4.98
CA GLN A 251 20.25 -11.83 5.83
C GLN A 251 20.92 -10.64 5.14
N ASP A 252 21.84 -10.87 4.22
CA ASP A 252 22.45 -9.79 3.45
C ASP A 252 21.48 -9.20 2.42
N GLU A 253 20.67 -10.02 1.75
CA GLU A 253 19.58 -9.56 0.87
C GLU A 253 18.48 -8.80 1.65
N ILE A 254 18.16 -9.25 2.88
CA ILE A 254 17.24 -8.49 3.76
C ILE A 254 17.83 -7.10 4.07
N ARG A 255 19.09 -7.01 4.47
CA ARG A 255 19.75 -5.71 4.74
C ARG A 255 19.75 -4.82 3.51
N GLU A 256 19.99 -5.39 2.33
CA GLU A 256 19.95 -4.67 1.06
C GLU A 256 18.57 -4.06 0.79
N VAL A 257 17.49 -4.84 0.95
CA VAL A 257 16.11 -4.36 0.78
C VAL A 257 15.77 -3.30 1.81
N VAL A 258 16.13 -3.49 3.08
CA VAL A 258 15.90 -2.52 4.16
C VAL A 258 16.63 -1.20 3.89
N ALA A 259 17.89 -1.25 3.44
CA ALA A 259 18.65 -0.05 3.08
C ALA A 259 18.04 0.66 1.86
N TYR A 260 17.62 -0.10 0.84
CA TYR A 260 16.96 0.44 -0.35
C TYR A 260 15.62 1.14 -0.03
N ALA A 261 14.83 0.55 0.88
CA ALA A 261 13.59 1.15 1.38
C ALA A 261 13.86 2.44 2.17
N ALA A 262 14.89 2.44 3.03
CA ALA A 262 15.26 3.60 3.84
C ALA A 262 15.66 4.82 2.99
N GLU A 263 16.35 4.63 1.85
CA GLU A 263 16.65 5.70 0.89
C GLU A 263 15.38 6.33 0.28
N ARG A 264 14.23 5.66 0.40
CA ARG A 264 12.89 6.10 -0.06
C ARG A 264 11.98 6.51 1.07
N TYR A 265 12.51 6.63 2.28
CA TYR A 265 11.75 6.93 3.50
C TYR A 265 10.62 5.91 3.76
N ILE A 266 10.83 4.65 3.34
CA ILE A 266 9.94 3.52 3.59
C ILE A 266 10.52 2.66 4.72
N THR A 267 9.73 2.42 5.76
CA THR A 267 10.05 1.47 6.82
C THR A 267 9.53 0.09 6.45
N VAL A 268 10.40 -0.91 6.50
CA VAL A 268 10.02 -2.31 6.29
C VAL A 268 9.56 -2.92 7.60
N ILE A 269 8.32 -3.42 7.64
CA ILE A 269 7.72 -4.12 8.78
C ILE A 269 7.73 -5.61 8.45
N PRO A 270 8.57 -6.44 9.10
CA PRO A 270 8.56 -7.88 8.87
C PRO A 270 7.37 -8.53 9.56
N GLU A 271 6.78 -9.54 8.93
CA GLU A 271 5.81 -10.43 9.53
C GLU A 271 6.39 -11.83 9.69
N ILE A 272 6.26 -12.35 10.91
CA ILE A 272 6.62 -13.72 11.31
C ILE A 272 5.39 -14.34 11.95
N GLU A 273 4.78 -15.25 11.25
CA GLU A 273 3.54 -15.89 11.66
C GLU A 273 3.67 -16.75 12.91
N MET A 274 2.75 -16.54 13.83
CA MET A 274 2.56 -17.33 15.04
C MET A 274 1.18 -17.10 15.65
N PRO A 275 0.52 -18.10 16.22
CA PRO A 275 0.88 -19.52 16.24
C PRO A 275 0.33 -20.31 15.05
N GLY A 276 -0.58 -19.71 14.25
CA GLY A 276 -1.09 -20.23 12.98
C GLY A 276 -0.10 -20.06 11.83
N HIS A 277 -0.48 -20.44 10.60
CA HIS A 277 0.32 -20.29 9.37
C HIS A 277 1.77 -20.74 9.51
N SER A 278 1.99 -21.81 10.29
CA SER A 278 3.31 -22.24 10.74
C SER A 278 3.78 -23.57 10.15
N LEU A 279 3.08 -24.12 9.14
CA LEU A 279 3.37 -25.44 8.60
C LEU A 279 4.79 -25.57 8.02
N ALA A 280 5.33 -24.49 7.43
CA ALA A 280 6.71 -24.50 6.95
C ALA A 280 7.72 -24.63 8.10
N ALA A 281 7.47 -23.97 9.24
CA ALA A 281 8.29 -24.10 10.45
C ALA A 281 8.16 -25.50 11.07
N LEU A 282 6.93 -26.02 11.14
CA LEU A 282 6.65 -27.38 11.64
C LEU A 282 7.30 -28.47 10.75
N THR A 283 7.30 -28.27 9.44
CA THR A 283 8.01 -29.21 8.52
C THR A 283 9.51 -29.21 8.76
N ALA A 284 10.07 -28.03 9.03
CA ALA A 284 11.50 -27.91 9.34
C ALA A 284 11.85 -28.47 10.73
N TYR A 285 10.99 -28.24 11.72
CA TYR A 285 11.18 -28.58 13.13
C TYR A 285 9.89 -29.15 13.74
N PRO A 286 9.56 -30.44 13.51
CA PRO A 286 8.29 -31.05 13.95
C PRO A 286 8.02 -30.98 15.46
N TRP A 287 9.06 -30.87 16.28
CA TRP A 287 8.93 -30.74 17.74
C TRP A 287 8.23 -29.44 18.19
N LEU A 288 8.08 -28.45 17.30
CA LEU A 288 7.32 -27.22 17.57
C LEU A 288 5.81 -27.45 17.65
N GLY A 289 5.33 -28.55 17.04
CA GLY A 289 3.91 -28.91 17.06
C GLY A 289 3.47 -29.68 18.31
N CYS A 290 2.19 -29.94 18.41
CA CYS A 290 1.58 -30.65 19.53
C CYS A 290 1.87 -32.16 19.61
N THR A 291 2.55 -32.73 18.62
CA THR A 291 2.81 -34.18 18.50
C THR A 291 4.21 -34.61 18.94
N ASN A 292 4.97 -33.71 19.55
CA ASN A 292 6.36 -33.96 20.01
C ASN A 292 7.33 -34.50 18.92
N GLY A 293 7.00 -34.30 17.64
CA GLY A 293 7.78 -34.77 16.52
C GLY A 293 7.41 -36.17 16.00
N ASP A 294 6.38 -36.78 16.58
CA ASP A 294 5.87 -38.11 16.14
C ASP A 294 5.10 -38.02 14.81
N GLU A 295 4.72 -36.81 14.39
CA GLU A 295 4.06 -36.53 13.10
C GLU A 295 5.04 -35.90 12.14
N SER A 296 4.98 -36.32 10.87
CA SER A 296 5.68 -35.67 9.77
C SER A 296 4.77 -34.64 9.12
N TYR A 297 5.27 -33.44 8.95
CA TYR A 297 4.57 -32.35 8.24
C TYR A 297 5.11 -32.22 6.81
N GLU A 298 4.26 -31.84 5.87
CA GLU A 298 4.61 -31.44 4.51
C GLU A 298 4.24 -29.98 4.29
N ILE A 299 5.12 -29.22 3.67
CA ILE A 299 4.86 -27.81 3.33
C ILE A 299 3.65 -27.74 2.39
N ALA A 300 2.72 -26.84 2.67
CA ALA A 300 1.49 -26.71 1.91
C ALA A 300 1.77 -26.42 0.43
N GLY A 301 1.24 -27.29 -0.44
CA GLY A 301 1.18 -27.03 -1.88
C GLY A 301 -0.15 -26.44 -2.31
N TRP A 302 -1.11 -26.35 -1.41
CA TRP A 302 -2.44 -25.80 -1.62
C TRP A 302 -2.58 -24.40 -1.00
N ILE A 303 -3.67 -23.73 -1.37
CA ILE A 303 -3.93 -22.32 -1.05
C ILE A 303 -4.18 -22.13 0.44
N CYS A 304 -5.03 -23.00 1.04
CA CYS A 304 -5.34 -22.94 2.46
C CYS A 304 -4.54 -23.97 3.25
N GLY A 305 -3.94 -23.55 4.34
CA GLY A 305 -3.20 -24.44 5.23
C GLY A 305 -4.12 -25.42 5.97
N PRO A 306 -3.58 -26.55 6.45
CA PRO A 306 -4.35 -27.61 7.10
C PRO A 306 -4.66 -27.35 8.57
N GLY A 307 -4.48 -26.12 9.07
CA GLY A 307 -4.72 -25.79 10.47
C GLY A 307 -3.70 -26.37 11.47
N ASN A 308 -2.46 -26.58 11.02
CA ASN A 308 -1.37 -26.95 11.90
C ASN A 308 -0.79 -25.70 12.56
N VAL A 309 -0.63 -25.76 13.88
CA VAL A 309 -0.25 -24.62 14.72
C VAL A 309 0.94 -24.97 15.60
N LEU A 310 1.69 -23.97 16.02
CA LEU A 310 2.71 -24.11 17.06
C LEU A 310 2.08 -24.53 18.39
N CYS A 311 2.84 -25.20 19.25
CA CYS A 311 2.40 -25.67 20.55
C CYS A 311 2.77 -24.68 21.67
N PRO A 312 1.88 -23.82 22.15
CA PRO A 312 2.17 -22.87 23.24
C PRO A 312 2.22 -23.55 24.61
N GLY A 313 1.92 -24.83 24.70
CA GLY A 313 2.14 -25.62 25.91
C GLY A 313 3.61 -25.83 26.26
N LYS A 314 4.50 -25.79 25.25
CA LYS A 314 5.93 -26.09 25.40
C LYS A 314 6.76 -24.83 25.57
N GLU A 315 7.68 -24.82 26.54
CA GLU A 315 8.60 -23.70 26.72
C GLU A 315 9.61 -23.59 25.56
N SER A 316 9.97 -24.72 24.94
CA SER A 316 10.84 -24.75 23.77
C SER A 316 10.27 -24.01 22.56
N THR A 317 8.94 -23.91 22.43
CA THR A 317 8.29 -23.11 21.41
C THR A 317 8.57 -21.63 21.60
N PHE A 318 8.47 -21.14 22.84
CA PHE A 318 8.81 -19.75 23.15
C PHE A 318 10.30 -19.46 22.94
N GLU A 319 11.18 -20.38 23.37
CA GLU A 319 12.62 -20.24 23.11
C GLU A 319 12.91 -20.17 21.60
N PHE A 320 12.24 -20.97 20.80
CA PHE A 320 12.35 -20.89 19.33
C PHE A 320 11.91 -19.53 18.80
N LEU A 321 10.73 -19.07 19.18
CA LEU A 321 10.16 -17.79 18.72
C LEU A 321 11.04 -16.59 19.13
N GLU A 322 11.50 -16.57 20.38
CA GLU A 322 12.38 -15.54 20.92
C GLU A 322 13.72 -15.51 20.15
N ASN A 323 14.30 -16.67 19.85
CA ASN A 323 15.54 -16.76 19.07
C ASN A 323 15.36 -16.32 17.61
N VAL A 324 14.22 -16.61 17.00
CA VAL A 324 13.87 -16.11 15.66
C VAL A 324 13.73 -14.59 15.70
N LEU A 325 12.98 -14.07 16.66
CA LEU A 325 12.77 -12.64 16.83
C LEU A 325 14.05 -11.87 17.12
N ASP A 326 15.03 -12.45 17.82
CA ASP A 326 16.35 -11.83 18.03
C ASP A 326 17.05 -11.53 16.70
N GLU A 327 17.04 -12.47 15.76
CA GLU A 327 17.63 -12.24 14.44
C GLU A 327 16.79 -11.25 13.61
N VAL A 328 15.47 -11.32 13.71
CA VAL A 328 14.57 -10.40 13.01
C VAL A 328 14.77 -8.96 13.49
N VAL A 329 14.79 -8.70 14.79
CA VAL A 329 14.97 -7.33 15.32
C VAL A 329 16.37 -6.76 15.02
N ALA A 330 17.37 -7.62 14.82
CA ALA A 330 18.70 -7.21 14.39
C ALA A 330 18.76 -6.82 12.91
N LEU A 331 17.88 -7.36 12.07
CA LEU A 331 17.82 -7.10 10.63
C LEU A 331 16.92 -5.90 10.29
N PHE A 332 15.83 -5.72 11.03
CA PHE A 332 14.83 -4.70 10.74
C PHE A 332 14.85 -3.57 11.78
N PRO A 333 15.12 -2.32 11.36
CA PRO A 333 15.11 -1.17 12.28
C PRO A 333 13.70 -0.74 12.68
N SER A 334 12.65 -1.31 12.09
CA SER A 334 11.26 -1.00 12.39
C SER A 334 10.95 -1.13 13.88
N LYS A 335 10.22 -0.15 14.42
CA LYS A 335 9.67 -0.27 15.78
C LYS A 335 8.59 -1.34 15.86
N LEU A 336 7.82 -1.52 14.79
CA LEU A 336 6.74 -2.50 14.68
C LEU A 336 7.29 -3.83 14.14
N ILE A 337 6.94 -4.93 14.81
CA ILE A 337 7.17 -6.30 14.35
C ILE A 337 5.81 -6.98 14.29
N HIS A 338 5.42 -7.46 13.10
CA HIS A 338 4.15 -8.13 12.91
C HIS A 338 4.29 -9.62 13.21
N ILE A 339 3.36 -10.14 14.00
CA ILE A 339 3.39 -11.54 14.45
C ILE A 339 2.29 -12.41 13.81
N GLY A 340 1.51 -11.87 12.88
CA GLY A 340 0.32 -12.53 12.34
C GLY A 340 -0.77 -12.65 13.38
N GLY A 341 -1.06 -13.87 13.83
CA GLY A 341 -2.04 -14.15 14.87
C GLY A 341 -3.41 -14.55 14.35
N ASP A 342 -3.59 -14.53 13.05
CA ASP A 342 -4.83 -14.80 12.33
C ASP A 342 -5.10 -16.30 12.15
N GLU A 343 -6.37 -16.62 11.93
CA GLU A 343 -6.89 -17.93 11.52
C GLU A 343 -6.37 -19.15 12.31
N CYS A 344 -5.94 -18.93 13.58
CA CYS A 344 -5.39 -19.98 14.42
C CYS A 344 -6.46 -21.00 14.82
N GLN A 345 -6.28 -22.24 14.37
CA GLN A 345 -7.19 -23.33 14.71
C GLN A 345 -6.79 -24.00 16.04
N HIS A 346 -7.67 -23.99 17.01
CA HIS A 346 -7.40 -24.49 18.37
C HIS A 346 -7.52 -26.01 18.54
N THR A 347 -8.08 -26.73 17.58
CA THR A 347 -8.38 -28.17 17.66
C THR A 347 -7.20 -29.04 18.11
N ARG A 348 -5.96 -28.67 17.66
CA ARG A 348 -4.74 -29.37 18.09
C ARG A 348 -4.44 -29.15 19.57
N TRP A 349 -4.73 -27.98 20.10
CA TRP A 349 -4.48 -27.62 21.50
C TRP A 349 -5.45 -28.30 22.46
N GLU A 350 -6.72 -28.47 22.07
CA GLU A 350 -7.74 -29.17 22.85
C GLU A 350 -7.32 -30.60 23.22
N ALA A 351 -6.63 -31.28 22.30
CA ALA A 351 -6.16 -32.65 22.48
C ALA A 351 -4.70 -32.75 23.01
N CYS A 352 -3.98 -31.63 23.11
CA CYS A 352 -2.56 -31.63 23.45
C CYS A 352 -2.34 -31.59 24.98
N PRO A 353 -1.70 -32.60 25.61
CA PRO A 353 -1.45 -32.60 27.05
C PRO A 353 -0.64 -31.40 27.54
N ASP A 354 0.36 -30.95 26.75
CA ASP A 354 1.20 -29.80 27.10
C ASP A 354 0.38 -28.50 27.11
N CYS A 355 -0.48 -28.31 26.09
CA CYS A 355 -1.37 -27.13 26.02
C CYS A 355 -2.37 -27.13 27.15
N GLN A 356 -3.02 -28.27 27.44
CA GLN A 356 -3.95 -28.39 28.55
C GLN A 356 -3.28 -28.20 29.94
N ALA A 357 -2.05 -28.70 30.10
CA ALA A 357 -1.26 -28.44 31.29
C ALA A 357 -0.92 -26.95 31.46
N ARG A 358 -0.58 -26.25 30.36
CA ARG A 358 -0.34 -24.80 30.39
C ARG A 358 -1.59 -24.02 30.74
N ILE A 359 -2.74 -24.35 30.15
CA ILE A 359 -4.04 -23.73 30.45
C ILE A 359 -4.31 -23.85 31.95
N ALA A 360 -4.14 -25.05 32.50
CA ALA A 360 -4.37 -25.29 33.94
C ALA A 360 -3.36 -24.55 34.82
N ALA A 361 -2.08 -24.55 34.48
CA ALA A 361 -1.02 -23.92 35.28
C ALA A 361 -1.12 -22.39 35.31
N GLU A 362 -1.52 -21.77 34.21
CA GLU A 362 -1.67 -20.31 34.08
C GLU A 362 -3.10 -19.83 34.47
N GLY A 363 -4.00 -20.74 34.80
CA GLY A 363 -5.39 -20.42 35.17
C GLY A 363 -6.21 -19.85 34.01
N LEU A 364 -5.89 -20.24 32.77
CA LEU A 364 -6.59 -19.83 31.55
C LEU A 364 -7.92 -20.59 31.46
N ARG A 365 -8.92 -20.00 30.76
CA ARG A 365 -10.24 -20.60 30.62
C ARG A 365 -10.33 -21.61 29.49
N ASP A 366 -9.60 -21.33 28.39
CA ASP A 366 -9.75 -22.03 27.11
C ASP A 366 -8.53 -21.78 26.19
N GLU A 367 -8.55 -22.36 25.03
CA GLU A 367 -7.52 -22.25 23.99
C GLU A 367 -7.42 -20.84 23.39
N THR A 368 -8.51 -20.08 23.40
CA THR A 368 -8.49 -18.66 22.97
C THR A 368 -7.63 -17.83 23.92
N GLN A 369 -7.75 -18.08 25.23
CA GLN A 369 -6.86 -17.46 26.21
C GLN A 369 -5.43 -18.01 26.15
N LEU A 370 -5.22 -19.23 25.70
CA LEU A 370 -3.89 -19.76 25.45
C LEU A 370 -3.20 -19.04 24.29
N GLN A 371 -3.94 -18.68 23.24
CA GLN A 371 -3.41 -17.82 22.16
C GLN A 371 -3.07 -16.42 22.68
N SER A 372 -3.95 -15.82 23.46
CA SER A 372 -3.68 -14.54 24.11
C SER A 372 -2.45 -14.60 25.03
N TYR A 373 -2.27 -15.68 25.80
CA TYR A 373 -1.09 -15.90 26.62
C TYR A 373 0.21 -15.91 25.76
N LEU A 374 0.20 -16.59 24.61
CA LEU A 374 1.33 -16.54 23.66
C LEU A 374 1.58 -15.11 23.21
N THR A 375 0.55 -14.41 22.77
CA THR A 375 0.66 -13.02 22.30
C THR A 375 1.25 -12.11 23.39
N HIS A 376 0.80 -12.22 24.63
CA HIS A 376 1.33 -11.43 25.75
C HIS A 376 2.82 -11.73 26.05
N ARG A 377 3.23 -12.99 25.98
CA ARG A 377 4.64 -13.35 26.16
C ARG A 377 5.52 -12.77 25.08
N ILE A 378 5.09 -12.86 23.83
CA ILE A 378 5.83 -12.30 22.67
C ILE A 378 5.84 -10.78 22.72
N ASP A 379 4.74 -10.12 23.09
CA ASP A 379 4.69 -8.66 23.26
C ASP A 379 5.66 -8.20 24.36
N SER A 380 5.67 -8.90 25.50
CA SER A 380 6.62 -8.62 26.58
C SER A 380 8.07 -8.79 26.12
N TYR A 381 8.35 -9.83 25.31
CA TYR A 381 9.66 -10.07 24.75
C TYR A 381 10.08 -8.96 23.77
N LEU A 382 9.23 -8.60 22.80
CA LEU A 382 9.48 -7.52 21.86
C LEU A 382 9.65 -6.17 22.54
N THR A 383 8.83 -5.89 23.56
CA THR A 383 8.95 -4.68 24.40
C THR A 383 10.31 -4.62 25.09
N SER A 384 10.83 -5.74 25.62
CA SER A 384 12.17 -5.82 26.22
C SER A 384 13.29 -5.51 25.23
N LYS A 385 13.05 -5.69 23.93
CA LYS A 385 13.97 -5.34 22.82
C LYS A 385 13.73 -3.93 22.29
N GLY A 386 12.84 -3.13 22.90
CA GLY A 386 12.46 -1.79 22.44
C GLY A 386 11.60 -1.80 21.19
N ARG A 387 10.93 -2.90 20.88
CA ARG A 387 10.01 -3.08 19.77
C ARG A 387 8.56 -3.06 20.27
N GLN A 388 7.63 -2.96 19.34
CA GLN A 388 6.19 -2.98 19.61
C GLN A 388 5.55 -4.03 18.71
N LEU A 389 4.72 -4.86 19.29
CA LEU A 389 3.96 -5.88 18.59
C LEU A 389 2.85 -5.23 17.76
N ILE A 390 2.68 -5.71 16.54
CA ILE A 390 1.47 -5.51 15.73
C ILE A 390 0.98 -6.88 15.25
N GLY A 391 -0.32 -7.08 15.13
CA GLY A 391 -0.92 -8.32 14.63
C GLY A 391 -2.29 -8.10 14.05
N TRP A 392 -2.81 -9.12 13.37
CA TRP A 392 -4.16 -9.11 12.84
C TRP A 392 -5.19 -9.03 13.97
N ASP A 393 -6.41 -8.61 13.67
CA ASP A 393 -7.41 -8.28 14.71
C ASP A 393 -7.88 -9.46 15.56
N GLU A 394 -7.50 -10.71 15.22
CA GLU A 394 -7.68 -11.90 16.07
C GLU A 394 -6.88 -11.85 17.39
N ILE A 395 -5.77 -11.10 17.44
CA ILE A 395 -5.01 -10.95 18.69
C ILE A 395 -5.79 -10.24 19.81
N MET A 396 -6.93 -9.66 19.48
CA MET A 396 -7.86 -9.10 20.47
C MET A 396 -8.64 -10.19 21.24
N GLU A 397 -8.74 -11.39 20.67
CA GLU A 397 -9.52 -12.47 21.24
C GLU A 397 -8.80 -13.06 22.48
N GLY A 398 -9.56 -13.38 23.51
CA GLY A 398 -9.00 -13.93 24.75
C GLY A 398 -8.31 -12.93 25.67
N GLY A 399 -8.08 -11.71 25.24
CA GLY A 399 -7.46 -10.62 26.00
C GLY A 399 -6.37 -9.92 25.21
N LEU A 400 -6.49 -8.61 25.08
CA LEU A 400 -5.59 -7.78 24.30
C LEU A 400 -4.32 -7.41 25.09
N SER A 401 -3.15 -7.55 24.48
CA SER A 401 -1.89 -7.13 25.07
C SER A 401 -1.79 -5.59 25.09
N PRO A 402 -1.42 -4.96 26.23
CA PRO A 402 -1.56 -3.50 26.42
C PRO A 402 -0.78 -2.63 25.42
N GLY A 403 0.32 -3.13 24.88
CA GLY A 403 1.17 -2.41 23.94
C GLY A 403 0.88 -2.70 22.47
N ALA A 404 0.02 -3.65 22.17
CA ALA A 404 -0.19 -4.15 20.82
C ALA A 404 -0.88 -3.11 19.91
N VAL A 405 -0.44 -3.08 18.66
CA VAL A 405 -1.11 -2.37 17.56
C VAL A 405 -1.99 -3.37 16.82
N ILE A 406 -3.20 -2.97 16.48
CA ILE A 406 -4.17 -3.84 15.83
C ILE A 406 -4.26 -3.54 14.34
N MET A 407 -4.09 -4.57 13.50
CA MET A 407 -4.32 -4.49 12.07
C MET A 407 -5.68 -5.10 11.74
N SER A 408 -6.67 -4.24 11.46
CA SER A 408 -8.07 -4.67 11.30
C SER A 408 -8.37 -5.06 9.86
N TRP A 409 -8.53 -6.37 9.59
CA TRP A 409 -8.75 -6.92 8.25
C TRP A 409 -10.14 -7.56 8.05
N ARG A 410 -10.72 -8.17 9.08
CA ARG A 410 -12.05 -8.83 9.03
C ARG A 410 -13.23 -7.86 8.90
N GLY A 411 -12.92 -6.59 8.67
CA GLY A 411 -13.84 -5.46 8.54
C GLY A 411 -13.29 -4.26 9.27
N THR A 412 -14.15 -3.28 9.54
CA THR A 412 -13.76 -2.06 10.27
C THR A 412 -14.02 -2.15 11.77
N GLN A 413 -14.85 -3.11 12.19
CA GLN A 413 -15.35 -3.18 13.57
C GLN A 413 -14.26 -3.52 14.59
N GLY A 414 -13.32 -4.41 14.23
CA GLY A 414 -12.16 -4.73 15.09
C GLY A 414 -11.33 -3.49 15.38
N GLY A 415 -11.00 -2.72 14.34
CA GLY A 415 -10.25 -1.47 14.49
C GLY A 415 -10.99 -0.40 15.28
N ILE A 416 -12.31 -0.24 15.07
CA ILE A 416 -13.13 0.69 15.85
C ILE A 416 -13.15 0.27 17.33
N ALA A 417 -13.32 -1.03 17.63
CA ALA A 417 -13.31 -1.53 18.99
C ALA A 417 -11.94 -1.30 19.66
N ALA A 418 -10.83 -1.59 18.98
CA ALA A 418 -9.48 -1.37 19.48
C ALA A 418 -9.20 0.12 19.77
N ALA A 419 -9.61 1.04 18.88
CA ALA A 419 -9.44 2.47 19.09
C ALA A 419 -10.23 2.97 20.32
N ARG A 420 -11.43 2.41 20.58
CA ARG A 420 -12.22 2.69 21.78
C ARG A 420 -11.58 2.20 23.08
N GLU A 421 -10.74 1.18 22.97
CA GLU A 421 -9.94 0.66 24.07
C GLU A 421 -8.53 1.30 24.12
N TYR A 422 -8.35 2.43 23.42
CA TYR A 422 -7.11 3.22 23.39
C TYR A 422 -5.90 2.52 22.74
N HIS A 423 -6.14 1.53 21.89
CA HIS A 423 -5.10 0.87 21.11
C HIS A 423 -4.90 1.53 19.74
N HIS A 424 -3.65 1.63 19.33
CA HIS A 424 -3.36 2.07 17.98
C HIS A 424 -3.80 1.05 16.93
N VAL A 425 -4.33 1.56 15.81
CA VAL A 425 -4.96 0.77 14.77
C VAL A 425 -4.41 1.12 13.38
N VAL A 426 -4.23 0.11 12.56
CA VAL A 426 -4.08 0.24 11.11
C VAL A 426 -5.30 -0.39 10.45
N MET A 427 -6.02 0.37 9.62
CA MET A 427 -7.18 -0.13 8.88
C MET A 427 -6.74 -0.78 7.57
N THR A 428 -7.13 -2.05 7.42
CA THR A 428 -6.88 -2.84 6.20
C THR A 428 -8.05 -3.78 5.85
N PRO A 429 -9.33 -3.29 5.93
CA PRO A 429 -10.47 -4.17 5.81
C PRO A 429 -10.55 -4.82 4.42
N GLY A 430 -10.67 -6.15 4.41
CA GLY A 430 -10.59 -6.95 3.20
C GLY A 430 -11.64 -6.61 2.13
N GLN A 431 -12.78 -6.03 2.51
CA GLN A 431 -13.79 -5.58 1.54
C GLN A 431 -13.39 -4.32 0.75
N TYR A 432 -12.33 -3.59 1.16
CA TYR A 432 -11.86 -2.36 0.51
C TYR A 432 -10.39 -2.41 0.09
N LEU A 433 -9.54 -3.19 0.76
CA LEU A 433 -8.10 -3.05 0.67
C LEU A 433 -7.34 -4.36 0.39
N TYR A 434 -8.03 -5.45 0.03
CA TYR A 434 -7.39 -6.69 -0.42
C TYR A 434 -7.26 -6.69 -1.94
N PHE A 435 -6.05 -6.39 -2.43
CA PHE A 435 -5.76 -6.21 -3.85
C PHE A 435 -5.60 -7.51 -4.63
N ASP A 436 -5.58 -8.65 -3.96
CA ASP A 436 -5.66 -9.99 -4.54
C ASP A 436 -7.02 -10.33 -5.14
N LYS A 437 -8.07 -9.54 -4.83
CA LYS A 437 -9.39 -9.63 -5.45
C LYS A 437 -9.36 -9.11 -6.89
N ARG A 438 -10.25 -9.64 -7.74
CA ARG A 438 -10.38 -9.15 -9.12
C ARG A 438 -10.93 -7.71 -9.18
N GLY A 439 -10.59 -6.99 -10.25
CA GLY A 439 -11.01 -5.60 -10.43
C GLY A 439 -12.44 -5.43 -10.88
N THR A 440 -12.94 -6.41 -11.63
CA THR A 440 -14.26 -6.39 -12.24
C THR A 440 -14.97 -7.73 -12.06
N ASP A 441 -16.23 -7.80 -12.42
CA ASP A 441 -17.01 -9.04 -12.49
C ASP A 441 -16.92 -9.71 -13.88
N SER A 442 -16.01 -9.26 -14.75
CA SER A 442 -15.81 -9.86 -16.06
C SER A 442 -15.36 -11.32 -15.93
N PRO A 443 -15.90 -12.26 -16.75
CA PRO A 443 -15.42 -13.63 -16.82
C PRO A 443 -13.99 -13.75 -17.37
N ASP A 444 -13.49 -12.71 -18.03
CA ASP A 444 -12.13 -12.68 -18.59
C ASP A 444 -11.07 -12.28 -17.55
N GLU A 445 -11.50 -11.91 -16.32
CA GLU A 445 -10.56 -11.66 -15.23
C GLU A 445 -9.75 -12.93 -14.92
N PRO A 446 -8.43 -12.78 -14.72
CA PRO A 446 -7.61 -13.90 -14.31
C PRO A 446 -8.07 -14.48 -12.96
N VAL A 447 -7.81 -15.78 -12.74
CA VAL A 447 -8.17 -16.47 -11.50
C VAL A 447 -7.68 -15.69 -10.27
N SER A 448 -8.59 -15.47 -9.35
CA SER A 448 -8.36 -14.79 -8.06
C SER A 448 -9.44 -15.25 -7.07
N LEU A 449 -9.50 -14.67 -5.89
CA LEU A 449 -10.67 -14.82 -5.03
C LEU A 449 -11.92 -14.36 -5.78
N ASN A 450 -13.03 -15.13 -5.66
CA ASN A 450 -14.30 -14.87 -6.37
C ASN A 450 -15.07 -13.62 -5.84
N LEU A 451 -14.34 -12.58 -5.50
CA LEU A 451 -14.86 -11.31 -5.01
C LEU A 451 -14.26 -10.17 -5.82
N SER A 452 -15.08 -9.25 -6.27
CA SER A 452 -14.60 -8.07 -6.97
C SER A 452 -14.33 -6.89 -6.03
N LEU A 453 -13.31 -6.12 -6.39
CA LEU A 453 -12.93 -4.90 -5.70
C LEU A 453 -12.66 -3.81 -6.74
N PRO A 454 -13.69 -3.14 -7.25
CA PRO A 454 -13.54 -2.04 -8.21
C PRO A 454 -12.75 -0.87 -7.62
N LEU A 455 -12.01 -0.15 -8.49
CA LEU A 455 -11.18 1.00 -8.12
C LEU A 455 -11.98 2.08 -7.37
N GLU A 456 -13.22 2.34 -7.81
CA GLU A 456 -14.12 3.32 -7.16
C GLU A 456 -14.41 2.96 -5.71
N LYS A 457 -14.57 1.68 -5.41
CA LYS A 457 -14.84 1.21 -4.05
C LYS A 457 -13.64 1.45 -3.11
N ILE A 458 -12.41 1.26 -3.62
CA ILE A 458 -11.19 1.59 -2.88
C ILE A 458 -11.13 3.10 -2.63
N TYR A 459 -11.29 3.90 -3.68
CA TYR A 459 -11.24 5.35 -3.60
C TYR A 459 -12.30 5.93 -2.64
N GLY A 460 -13.49 5.33 -2.62
CA GLY A 460 -14.60 5.75 -1.77
C GLY A 460 -14.41 5.46 -0.27
N TYR A 461 -13.50 4.57 0.08
CA TYR A 461 -13.28 4.20 1.47
C TYR A 461 -12.69 5.36 2.30
N ASP A 462 -13.21 5.55 3.51
CA ASP A 462 -12.64 6.45 4.53
C ASP A 462 -12.20 5.62 5.75
N PRO A 463 -10.88 5.53 6.03
CA PRO A 463 -10.37 4.78 7.18
C PRO A 463 -10.87 5.29 8.54
N ALA A 464 -11.30 6.55 8.65
CA ALA A 464 -11.81 7.15 9.87
C ALA A 464 -13.33 6.99 10.06
N GLU A 465 -14.03 6.38 9.09
CA GLU A 465 -15.48 6.19 9.19
C GLU A 465 -15.86 5.35 10.43
N GLY A 466 -16.76 5.87 11.25
CA GLY A 466 -17.22 5.22 12.48
C GLY A 466 -16.39 5.54 13.72
N LEU A 467 -15.30 6.32 13.60
CA LEU A 467 -14.50 6.82 14.71
C LEU A 467 -14.88 8.26 15.07
N SER A 468 -15.02 8.56 16.37
CA SER A 468 -15.11 9.93 16.86
C SER A 468 -13.78 10.67 16.69
N GLU A 469 -13.77 12.01 16.83
CA GLU A 469 -12.53 12.81 16.78
C GLU A 469 -11.50 12.34 17.83
N GLU A 470 -11.97 11.95 19.02
CA GLU A 470 -11.10 11.43 20.08
C GLU A 470 -10.55 10.04 19.72
N GLU A 471 -11.35 9.17 19.12
CA GLU A 471 -10.91 7.84 18.69
C GLU A 471 -9.94 7.89 17.51
N GLN A 472 -10.06 8.90 16.63
CA GLN A 472 -9.18 9.06 15.47
C GLN A 472 -7.71 9.27 15.83
N GLN A 473 -7.36 9.73 17.05
CA GLN A 473 -5.97 9.84 17.48
C GLN A 473 -5.25 8.48 17.56
N TYR A 474 -6.00 7.39 17.69
CA TYR A 474 -5.47 6.02 17.72
C TYR A 474 -5.35 5.40 16.33
N LEU A 475 -5.94 6.02 15.31
CA LEU A 475 -5.81 5.58 13.92
C LEU A 475 -4.46 6.01 13.35
N LEU A 476 -3.51 5.08 13.26
CA LEU A 476 -2.20 5.32 12.64
C LEU A 476 -2.32 5.58 11.14
N GLY A 477 -3.26 4.88 10.48
CA GLY A 477 -3.49 5.01 9.05
C GLY A 477 -4.08 3.76 8.42
N VAL A 478 -3.67 3.51 7.19
CA VAL A 478 -4.30 2.54 6.28
C VAL A 478 -3.26 1.74 5.51
N GLN A 479 -3.58 0.48 5.23
CA GLN A 479 -2.75 -0.41 4.40
C GLN A 479 -3.61 -1.19 3.41
N ALA A 480 -3.08 -1.43 2.20
CA ALA A 480 -3.64 -2.44 1.32
C ALA A 480 -2.79 -3.71 1.35
N ASN A 481 -3.44 -4.86 1.22
CA ASN A 481 -2.80 -6.17 1.24
C ASN A 481 -2.85 -6.82 -0.14
N LEU A 482 -1.73 -7.41 -0.54
CA LEU A 482 -1.63 -8.21 -1.76
C LEU A 482 -1.14 -9.61 -1.40
N TRP A 483 -2.10 -10.50 -1.24
CA TRP A 483 -1.89 -11.92 -1.04
C TRP A 483 -1.60 -12.59 -2.38
N THR A 484 -0.80 -13.65 -2.37
CA THR A 484 -0.24 -14.20 -3.61
C THR A 484 -0.63 -15.63 -3.93
N GLU A 485 -1.68 -16.17 -3.31
CA GLU A 485 -2.21 -17.51 -3.62
C GLU A 485 -2.44 -17.69 -5.12
N PHE A 486 -3.01 -16.67 -5.79
CA PHE A 486 -3.31 -16.65 -7.22
C PHE A 486 -2.41 -15.69 -8.01
N VAL A 487 -1.37 -15.17 -7.39
CA VAL A 487 -0.52 -14.12 -7.95
C VAL A 487 0.92 -14.63 -8.08
N ALA A 488 1.15 -15.52 -9.04
CA ALA A 488 2.38 -16.27 -9.18
C ALA A 488 3.56 -15.52 -9.84
N THR A 489 3.30 -14.36 -10.46
CA THR A 489 4.33 -13.64 -11.23
C THR A 489 4.34 -12.15 -10.95
N GLY A 490 5.49 -11.49 -11.16
CA GLY A 490 5.62 -10.06 -11.01
C GLY A 490 4.65 -9.26 -11.89
N LYS A 491 4.38 -9.70 -13.12
CA LYS A 491 3.36 -9.09 -13.98
C LYS A 491 1.96 -9.20 -13.40
N ARG A 492 1.66 -10.32 -12.71
CA ARG A 492 0.38 -10.48 -12.05
C ARG A 492 0.27 -9.59 -10.80
N VAL A 493 1.37 -9.39 -10.06
CA VAL A 493 1.44 -8.40 -8.98
C VAL A 493 1.17 -7.00 -9.52
N GLU A 494 1.82 -6.59 -10.61
CA GLU A 494 1.58 -5.28 -11.24
C GLU A 494 0.12 -5.12 -11.64
N TYR A 495 -0.47 -6.12 -12.29
CA TYR A 495 -1.88 -6.11 -12.69
C TYR A 495 -2.83 -5.93 -11.50
N GLN A 496 -2.58 -6.60 -10.38
CA GLN A 496 -3.39 -6.45 -9.18
C GLN A 496 -3.17 -5.12 -8.45
N LEU A 497 -1.95 -4.62 -8.50
CA LEU A 497 -1.55 -3.38 -7.82
C LEU A 497 -2.02 -2.13 -8.56
N LEU A 498 -1.92 -2.13 -9.89
CA LEU A 498 -2.18 -0.96 -10.74
C LEU A 498 -3.59 -1.03 -11.35
N PRO A 499 -4.35 0.06 -11.36
CA PRO A 499 -4.04 1.38 -10.82
C PRO A 499 -4.45 1.58 -9.35
N ARG A 500 -4.79 0.52 -8.61
CA ARG A 500 -5.34 0.55 -7.24
C ARG A 500 -4.44 1.25 -6.23
N ILE A 501 -3.11 1.19 -6.42
CA ILE A 501 -2.15 1.90 -5.58
C ILE A 501 -2.40 3.42 -5.58
N TYR A 502 -2.90 3.98 -6.68
CA TYR A 502 -3.22 5.41 -6.78
C TYR A 502 -4.45 5.78 -5.94
N ALA A 503 -5.46 4.91 -5.89
CA ALA A 503 -6.61 5.10 -5.00
C ALA A 503 -6.19 4.97 -3.53
N LEU A 504 -5.35 3.99 -3.20
CA LEU A 504 -4.75 3.86 -1.86
C LEU A 504 -3.98 5.12 -1.47
N SER A 505 -3.15 5.64 -2.37
CA SER A 505 -2.39 6.87 -2.16
C SER A 505 -3.30 8.05 -1.80
N GLU A 506 -4.42 8.22 -2.52
CA GLU A 506 -5.41 9.27 -2.26
C GLU A 506 -6.07 9.14 -0.87
N ILE A 507 -6.49 7.94 -0.48
CA ILE A 507 -7.15 7.77 0.84
C ILE A 507 -6.17 7.86 2.00
N ALA A 508 -4.90 7.57 1.76
CA ALA A 508 -3.85 7.59 2.78
C ALA A 508 -3.22 8.99 2.97
N TRP A 509 -3.18 9.78 1.89
CA TRP A 509 -2.47 11.06 1.85
C TRP A 509 -3.40 12.26 1.83
N SER A 510 -4.39 12.28 0.91
CA SER A 510 -5.17 13.47 0.61
C SER A 510 -6.24 13.78 1.67
N PRO A 511 -6.52 15.06 1.97
CA PRO A 511 -7.65 15.43 2.82
C PRO A 511 -8.99 14.98 2.21
N VAL A 512 -9.91 14.48 3.04
CA VAL A 512 -11.24 14.00 2.60
C VAL A 512 -12.00 15.06 1.79
N ALA A 513 -11.92 16.33 2.22
CA ALA A 513 -12.59 17.44 1.54
C ALA A 513 -12.08 17.70 0.11
N ARG A 514 -10.91 17.15 -0.27
CA ARG A 514 -10.34 17.27 -1.62
C ARG A 514 -10.66 16.09 -2.51
N LYS A 515 -11.25 15.01 -1.99
CA LYS A 515 -11.55 13.79 -2.76
C LYS A 515 -12.75 14.02 -3.68
N SER A 516 -12.56 13.70 -4.96
CA SER A 516 -13.60 13.66 -5.98
C SER A 516 -13.32 12.49 -6.92
N TRP A 517 -14.22 11.50 -6.93
CA TRP A 517 -14.08 10.34 -7.82
C TRP A 517 -14.08 10.75 -9.30
N GLU A 518 -14.95 11.69 -9.68
CA GLU A 518 -15.02 12.15 -11.07
C GLU A 518 -13.74 12.85 -11.52
N GLU A 519 -13.18 13.73 -10.67
CA GLU A 519 -11.90 14.39 -10.95
C GLU A 519 -10.75 13.40 -10.99
N PHE A 520 -10.67 12.51 -10.00
CA PHE A 520 -9.65 11.47 -9.94
C PHE A 520 -9.69 10.58 -11.18
N SER A 521 -10.85 9.96 -11.47
CA SER A 521 -10.96 8.93 -12.51
C SER A 521 -10.90 9.49 -13.94
N ARG A 522 -11.43 10.72 -14.17
CA ARG A 522 -11.56 11.29 -15.52
C ARG A 522 -10.49 12.32 -15.87
N GLN A 523 -9.88 12.97 -14.89
CA GLN A 523 -8.94 14.07 -15.16
C GLN A 523 -7.50 13.72 -14.78
N ARG A 524 -7.28 13.07 -13.61
CA ARG A 524 -5.93 12.81 -13.10
C ARG A 524 -5.41 11.42 -13.46
N LEU A 525 -6.17 10.38 -13.22
CA LEU A 525 -5.78 9.00 -13.49
C LEU A 525 -5.36 8.71 -14.94
N PRO A 526 -6.04 9.25 -15.98
CA PRO A 526 -5.65 8.96 -17.37
C PRO A 526 -4.21 9.29 -17.72
N ALA A 527 -3.64 10.32 -17.09
CA ALA A 527 -2.22 10.66 -17.32
C ALA A 527 -1.27 9.60 -16.74
N TYR A 528 -1.66 8.97 -15.63
CA TYR A 528 -0.88 7.87 -15.02
C TYR A 528 -1.02 6.58 -15.83
N LEU A 529 -2.22 6.28 -16.32
CA LEU A 529 -2.42 5.12 -17.21
C LEU A 529 -1.57 5.25 -18.48
N ALA A 530 -1.51 6.44 -19.09
CA ALA A 530 -0.65 6.68 -20.24
C ALA A 530 0.86 6.50 -19.94
N ARG A 531 1.30 6.80 -18.72
CA ARG A 531 2.67 6.49 -18.27
C ARG A 531 2.89 5.00 -18.12
N LEU A 532 1.94 4.27 -17.55
CA LEU A 532 1.99 2.81 -17.41
C LEU A 532 2.03 2.14 -18.79
N ASP A 533 1.27 2.63 -19.78
CA ASP A 533 1.32 2.17 -21.16
C ASP A 533 2.72 2.37 -21.77
N ALA A 534 3.32 3.54 -21.54
CA ALA A 534 4.66 3.84 -22.02
C ALA A 534 5.76 2.98 -21.37
N GLU A 535 5.56 2.57 -20.14
CA GLU A 535 6.44 1.65 -19.39
C GLU A 535 6.20 0.18 -19.76
N GLY A 536 5.09 -0.15 -20.42
CA GLY A 536 4.67 -1.53 -20.71
C GLY A 536 4.25 -2.30 -19.45
N ALA A 537 3.79 -1.58 -18.41
CA ALA A 537 3.32 -2.17 -17.17
C ALA A 537 1.98 -2.90 -17.39
N ALA A 538 1.78 -4.00 -16.65
CA ALA A 538 0.48 -4.65 -16.61
C ALA A 538 -0.43 -3.94 -15.59
N TYR A 539 -1.68 -3.61 -16.00
CA TYR A 539 -2.66 -3.02 -15.08
C TYR A 539 -4.09 -3.41 -15.46
N GLN A 540 -5.04 -3.23 -14.52
CA GLN A 540 -6.47 -3.53 -14.69
C GLN A 540 -7.21 -2.47 -15.47
#